data_951629ed048387a7080421473f43fa28
#
_entry.id   951629ed048387a7080421473f43fa28
#
_cell.length_a   1.000
_cell.length_b   1.000
_cell.length_c   1.000
_cell.angle_alpha   90.00
_cell.angle_beta   90.00
_cell.angle_gamma   90.00
#
_symmetry.space_group_name_H-M   'P 1'
#
loop_
_entity.id
_entity.type
_entity.pdbx_description
1 polymer ?
#
loop_
_entity_poly.entity_id
_entity_poly.type
_entity_poly.pdbx_seq_one_letter_code
_entity_poly.pdbx_strand_id
1 'polypeptide(L)'
;MASKKPMDERVRAFVAAMLADCPENEDEHIDDIECDMEALADAVASEFAAQRLARRSQTFASPPQCPDCGKAGRHVGERKREILTTRGSAPLIEPKCYCPACRRHFFPSVDSIGPGR
;
A
#
# COMPACT_ATOMS: atom_id res chain seq x y z
N MET A 1 -4.78 -23.07 -12.14
CA MET A 1 -4.49 -22.02 -11.17
C MET A 1 -3.07 -22.18 -10.65
N ALA A 2 -2.30 -21.10 -10.69
CA ALA A 2 -0.97 -21.12 -10.10
C ALA A 2 -1.10 -21.25 -8.58
N SER A 3 -0.43 -22.23 -7.98
CA SER A 3 -0.39 -22.36 -6.54
C SER A 3 0.47 -21.25 -5.95
N LYS A 4 0.01 -20.65 -4.85
CA LYS A 4 0.80 -19.67 -4.13
C LYS A 4 1.91 -20.38 -3.38
N LYS A 5 3.13 -19.89 -3.52
CA LYS A 5 4.24 -20.31 -2.70
C LYS A 5 4.00 -19.88 -1.24
N PRO A 6 4.42 -20.68 -0.25
CA PRO A 6 4.33 -20.27 1.15
C PRO A 6 5.07 -18.96 1.39
N MET A 7 4.61 -18.19 2.38
CA MET A 7 5.17 -16.88 2.71
C MET A 7 6.66 -16.98 3.05
N ASP A 8 7.05 -17.96 3.83
CA ASP A 8 8.45 -18.15 4.24
C ASP A 8 9.37 -18.42 3.04
N GLU A 9 8.90 -19.20 2.07
CA GLU A 9 9.66 -19.47 0.84
C GLU A 9 9.85 -18.21 0.00
N ARG A 10 8.80 -17.41 -0.11
CA ARG A 10 8.85 -16.13 -0.84
C ARG A 10 9.79 -15.15 -0.17
N VAL A 11 9.76 -15.08 1.15
CA VAL A 11 10.64 -14.21 1.94
C VAL A 11 12.09 -14.65 1.78
N ARG A 12 12.38 -15.95 1.82
CA ARG A 12 13.74 -16.46 1.62
C ARG A 12 14.29 -16.07 0.27
N ALA A 13 13.49 -16.21 -0.79
CA ALA A 13 13.92 -15.84 -2.13
C ALA A 13 14.20 -14.34 -2.24
N PHE A 14 13.37 -13.53 -1.65
CA PHE A 14 13.54 -12.07 -1.63
C PHE A 14 14.82 -11.68 -0.87
N VAL A 15 15.04 -12.23 0.30
CA VAL A 15 16.22 -11.94 1.11
C VAL A 15 17.50 -12.40 0.40
N ALA A 16 17.48 -13.58 -0.21
CA ALA A 16 18.63 -14.09 -0.97
C ALA A 16 19.00 -13.14 -2.12
N ALA A 17 17.98 -12.62 -2.82
CA ALA A 17 18.20 -11.66 -3.90
C ALA A 17 18.81 -10.35 -3.39
N MET A 18 18.34 -9.86 -2.25
CA MET A 18 18.90 -8.65 -1.64
C MET A 18 20.35 -8.84 -1.22
N LEU A 19 20.66 -9.97 -0.59
CA LEU A 19 22.02 -10.25 -0.11
C LEU A 19 22.99 -10.48 -1.24
N ALA A 20 22.54 -10.94 -2.40
CA ALA A 20 23.39 -11.12 -3.57
C ALA A 20 24.02 -9.82 -4.06
N ASP A 21 23.35 -8.68 -3.83
CA ASP A 21 23.84 -7.37 -4.22
C ASP A 21 24.67 -6.69 -3.13
N CYS A 22 24.75 -7.30 -1.95
CA CYS A 22 25.52 -6.74 -0.82
C CYS A 22 26.88 -7.39 -0.75
N PRO A 23 27.98 -6.58 -0.67
CA PRO A 23 29.30 -7.15 -0.44
C PRO A 23 29.39 -7.73 0.97
N GLU A 24 30.07 -8.86 1.09
CA GLU A 24 30.34 -9.44 2.39
C GLU A 24 31.30 -8.55 3.19
N ASN A 25 30.97 -8.35 4.46
CA ASN A 25 31.78 -7.55 5.37
C ASN A 25 32.27 -8.46 6.51
N GLU A 26 33.56 -8.77 6.51
CA GLU A 26 34.17 -9.65 7.51
C GLU A 26 34.20 -9.04 8.92
N ASP A 27 34.08 -7.71 9.01
CA ASP A 27 34.09 -6.99 10.28
C ASP A 27 32.68 -6.77 10.83
N GLU A 28 31.66 -7.35 10.19
CA GLU A 28 30.28 -7.17 10.60
C GLU A 28 30.01 -7.78 11.97
N HIS A 29 29.43 -6.98 12.86
CA HIS A 29 29.09 -7.38 14.20
C HIS A 29 27.58 -7.63 14.32
N ILE A 30 27.18 -8.42 15.32
CA ILE A 30 25.76 -8.73 15.54
C ILE A 30 24.93 -7.45 15.72
N ASP A 31 25.48 -6.42 16.34
CA ASP A 31 24.78 -5.16 16.53
C ASP A 31 24.47 -4.47 15.19
N ASP A 32 25.38 -4.57 14.22
CA ASP A 32 25.16 -4.05 12.87
C ASP A 32 24.04 -4.82 12.17
N ILE A 33 24.03 -6.13 12.32
CA ILE A 33 23.01 -7.00 11.76
C ILE A 33 21.64 -6.65 12.36
N GLU A 34 21.57 -6.44 13.67
CA GLU A 34 20.32 -6.06 14.34
C GLU A 34 19.78 -4.72 13.87
N CYS A 35 20.66 -3.72 13.70
CA CYS A 35 20.26 -2.42 13.15
C CYS A 35 19.70 -2.56 11.74
N ASP A 36 20.35 -3.37 10.91
CA ASP A 36 19.90 -3.59 9.54
C ASP A 36 18.58 -4.37 9.50
N MET A 37 18.40 -5.32 10.42
CA MET A 37 17.14 -6.05 10.56
C MET A 37 15.96 -5.11 10.80
N GLU A 38 16.12 -4.19 11.75
CA GLU A 38 15.06 -3.24 12.10
C GLU A 38 14.74 -2.32 10.93
N ALA A 39 15.77 -1.78 10.29
CA ALA A 39 15.59 -0.89 9.14
C ALA A 39 14.94 -1.62 7.98
N LEU A 40 15.36 -2.86 7.71
CA LEU A 40 14.79 -3.66 6.63
C LEU A 40 13.33 -4.02 6.92
N ALA A 41 13.03 -4.42 8.15
CA ALA A 41 11.66 -4.77 8.54
C ALA A 41 10.72 -3.59 8.34
N ASP A 42 11.13 -2.39 8.76
CA ASP A 42 10.32 -1.18 8.60
C ASP A 42 10.15 -0.82 7.12
N ALA A 43 11.22 -0.89 6.34
CA ALA A 43 11.17 -0.57 4.91
C ALA A 43 10.25 -1.53 4.14
N VAL A 44 10.37 -2.83 4.40
CA VAL A 44 9.54 -3.84 3.74
C VAL A 44 8.07 -3.69 4.14
N ALA A 45 7.81 -3.48 5.43
CA ALA A 45 6.45 -3.31 5.91
C ALA A 45 5.78 -2.07 5.30
N SER A 46 6.51 -0.95 5.23
CA SER A 46 6.00 0.29 4.65
C SER A 46 5.71 0.13 3.16
N GLU A 47 6.61 -0.49 2.42
CA GLU A 47 6.43 -0.73 0.98
C GLU A 47 5.27 -1.69 0.71
N PHE A 48 5.16 -2.74 1.51
CA PHE A 48 4.06 -3.69 1.42
C PHE A 48 2.72 -2.98 1.62
N ALA A 49 2.61 -2.16 2.67
CA ALA A 49 1.40 -1.41 2.96
C ALA A 49 1.06 -0.44 1.82
N ALA A 50 2.06 0.29 1.32
CA ALA A 50 1.86 1.25 0.22
C ALA A 50 1.33 0.56 -1.03
N GLN A 51 1.90 -0.57 -1.42
CA GLN A 51 1.47 -1.30 -2.61
C GLN A 51 0.08 -1.92 -2.43
N ARG A 52 -0.21 -2.49 -1.26
CA ARG A 52 -1.53 -3.06 -0.98
C ARG A 52 -2.61 -1.99 -0.98
N LEU A 53 -2.34 -0.84 -0.36
CA LEU A 53 -3.27 0.28 -0.35
C LEU A 53 -3.49 0.84 -1.76
N ALA A 54 -2.43 0.95 -2.56
CA ALA A 54 -2.54 1.43 -3.94
C ALA A 54 -3.43 0.50 -4.78
N ARG A 55 -3.24 -0.81 -4.66
CA ARG A 55 -4.10 -1.78 -5.35
C ARG A 55 -5.55 -1.64 -4.92
N ARG A 56 -5.79 -1.53 -3.63
CA ARG A 56 -7.14 -1.47 -3.08
C ARG A 56 -7.85 -0.18 -3.49
N SER A 57 -7.13 0.95 -3.49
CA SER A 57 -7.72 2.24 -3.85
C SER A 57 -8.12 2.33 -5.32
N GLN A 58 -7.51 1.53 -6.20
CA GLN A 58 -7.84 1.49 -7.61
C GLN A 58 -8.95 0.48 -7.94
N THR A 59 -9.42 -0.27 -6.93
CA THR A 59 -10.48 -1.28 -7.11
C THR A 59 -11.83 -0.68 -6.76
N PHE A 60 -12.52 -0.17 -7.76
CA PHE A 60 -13.86 0.39 -7.61
C PHE A 60 -14.67 0.19 -8.89
N ALA A 61 -15.99 0.34 -8.78
CA ALA A 61 -16.88 0.18 -9.91
C ALA A 61 -16.65 1.25 -10.98
N SER A 62 -16.81 0.89 -12.24
CA SER A 62 -16.73 1.84 -13.36
C SER A 62 -18.05 1.84 -14.13
N PRO A 63 -18.81 2.95 -14.15
CA PRO A 63 -18.49 4.22 -13.49
C PRO A 63 -18.62 4.14 -11.98
N PRO A 64 -17.88 5.01 -11.22
CA PRO A 64 -18.02 5.05 -9.78
C PRO A 64 -19.39 5.60 -9.37
N GLN A 65 -19.96 5.04 -8.32
CA GLN A 65 -21.30 5.44 -7.88
C GLN A 65 -21.19 6.35 -6.65
N CYS A 66 -21.95 7.45 -6.69
CA CYS A 66 -22.00 8.38 -5.56
C CYS A 66 -22.62 7.68 -4.34
N PRO A 67 -21.96 7.73 -3.16
CA PRO A 67 -22.49 7.11 -1.95
C PRO A 67 -23.76 7.78 -1.42
N ASP A 68 -24.01 9.04 -1.80
CA ASP A 68 -25.17 9.80 -1.32
C ASP A 68 -26.43 9.58 -2.16
N CYS A 69 -26.29 9.55 -3.48
CA CYS A 69 -27.45 9.46 -4.38
C CYS A 69 -27.47 8.20 -5.26
N GLY A 70 -26.39 7.43 -5.29
CA GLY A 70 -26.28 6.21 -6.09
C GLY A 70 -26.11 6.43 -7.59
N LYS A 71 -26.10 7.67 -8.06
CA LYS A 71 -25.93 7.97 -9.47
C LYS A 71 -24.46 7.88 -9.89
N ALA A 72 -24.23 7.64 -11.17
CA ALA A 72 -22.87 7.55 -11.71
C ALA A 72 -22.12 8.87 -11.59
N GLY A 73 -20.91 8.80 -11.04
CA GLY A 73 -19.98 9.90 -11.00
C GLY A 73 -18.91 9.77 -12.08
N ARG A 74 -17.92 10.64 -12.03
CA ARG A 74 -16.79 10.58 -12.96
C ARG A 74 -15.48 10.79 -12.22
N HIS A 75 -14.44 10.13 -12.69
CA HIS A 75 -13.09 10.29 -12.15
C HIS A 75 -12.53 11.65 -12.58
N VAL A 76 -12.14 12.49 -11.63
CA VAL A 76 -11.66 13.85 -11.90
C VAL A 76 -10.24 14.13 -11.44
N GLY A 77 -9.62 13.21 -10.73
CA GLY A 77 -8.26 13.38 -10.25
C GLY A 77 -7.94 12.42 -9.13
N GLU A 78 -7.01 12.82 -8.28
CA GLU A 78 -6.52 12.00 -7.19
C GLU A 78 -6.30 12.85 -5.94
N ARG A 79 -6.40 12.19 -4.79
CA ARG A 79 -6.08 12.79 -3.51
C ARG A 79 -4.99 11.97 -2.84
N LYS A 80 -4.00 12.64 -2.26
CA LYS A 80 -2.97 12.00 -1.46
C LYS A 80 -3.30 12.18 0.02
N ARG A 81 -3.25 11.08 0.76
CA ARG A 81 -3.33 11.15 2.24
C ARG A 81 -2.44 10.10 2.85
N GLU A 82 -2.23 10.18 4.15
CA GLU A 82 -1.44 9.21 4.88
C GLU A 82 -2.34 8.36 5.77
N ILE A 83 -2.09 7.06 5.75
CA ILE A 83 -2.77 6.10 6.61
C ILE A 83 -1.81 5.73 7.72
N LEU A 84 -2.27 5.85 8.96
CA LEU A 84 -1.47 5.43 10.11
C LEU A 84 -1.61 3.92 10.30
N THR A 85 -0.49 3.23 10.25
CA THR A 85 -0.43 1.79 10.45
C THR A 85 0.29 1.48 11.75
N THR A 86 0.32 0.20 12.12
CA THR A 86 1.05 -0.24 13.32
C THR A 86 2.56 -0.04 13.20
N ARG A 87 3.07 0.23 12.01
CA ARG A 87 4.50 0.49 11.77
C ARG A 87 4.78 1.88 11.23
N GLY A 88 3.87 2.81 11.45
CA GLY A 88 4.02 4.19 11.01
C GLY A 88 3.08 4.54 9.87
N SER A 89 3.30 5.70 9.27
CA SER A 89 2.44 6.20 8.20
C SER A 89 2.75 5.56 6.86
N ALA A 90 1.72 5.24 6.09
CA ALA A 90 1.86 4.77 4.71
C ALA A 90 1.15 5.74 3.78
N PRO A 91 1.77 6.15 2.67
CA PRO A 91 1.13 7.04 1.71
C PRO A 91 0.06 6.32 0.91
N LEU A 92 -1.05 7.01 0.66
CA LEU A 92 -2.15 6.48 -0.13
C LEU A 92 -2.57 7.52 -1.15
N ILE A 93 -2.64 7.12 -2.43
CA ILE A 93 -3.17 7.94 -3.50
C ILE A 93 -4.52 7.37 -3.87
N GLU A 94 -5.57 8.13 -3.63
CA GLU A 94 -6.96 7.71 -3.85
C GLU A 94 -7.55 8.37 -5.08
N PRO A 95 -8.39 7.65 -5.85
CA PRO A 95 -9.13 8.28 -6.92
C PRO A 95 -10.13 9.27 -6.35
N LYS A 96 -10.22 10.44 -6.97
CA LYS A 96 -11.17 11.49 -6.65
C LYS A 96 -12.23 11.52 -7.73
N CYS A 97 -13.48 11.41 -7.34
CA CYS A 97 -14.59 11.37 -8.26
C CYS A 97 -15.54 12.53 -7.97
N TYR A 98 -16.37 12.89 -8.95
CA TYR A 98 -17.33 13.97 -8.85
C TYR A 98 -18.72 13.48 -9.23
N CYS A 99 -19.70 13.81 -8.40
CA CYS A 99 -21.09 13.53 -8.68
C CYS A 99 -21.77 14.82 -9.20
N PRO A 100 -22.19 14.87 -10.47
CA PRO A 100 -22.83 16.07 -11.01
C PRO A 100 -24.22 16.30 -10.43
N ALA A 101 -24.92 15.25 -9.97
CA ALA A 101 -26.23 15.38 -9.34
C ALA A 101 -26.15 16.03 -7.95
N CYS A 102 -25.19 15.60 -7.13
CA CYS A 102 -24.97 16.15 -5.79
C CYS A 102 -24.06 17.38 -5.79
N ARG A 103 -23.32 17.59 -6.87
CA ARG A 103 -22.29 18.63 -7.00
C ARG A 103 -21.24 18.56 -5.92
N ARG A 104 -20.83 17.31 -5.61
CA ARG A 104 -19.81 17.02 -4.59
C ARG A 104 -18.80 16.03 -5.11
N HIS A 105 -17.60 16.11 -4.52
CA HIS A 105 -16.58 15.11 -4.74
C HIS A 105 -16.77 13.95 -3.77
N PHE A 106 -16.34 12.76 -4.18
CA PHE A 106 -16.33 11.60 -3.31
C PHE A 106 -15.11 10.72 -3.63
N PHE A 107 -14.80 9.82 -2.71
CA PHE A 107 -13.62 8.95 -2.81
C PHE A 107 -14.08 7.50 -2.67
N PRO A 108 -14.20 6.74 -3.77
CA PRO A 108 -14.76 5.39 -3.73
C PRO A 108 -13.97 4.40 -2.88
N SER A 109 -12.68 4.68 -2.63
CA SER A 109 -11.84 3.80 -1.82
C SER A 109 -12.07 3.92 -0.31
N VAL A 110 -12.75 4.98 0.16
CA VAL A 110 -12.96 5.21 1.59
C VAL A 110 -13.66 4.04 2.26
N ASP A 111 -14.73 3.53 1.64
CA ASP A 111 -15.52 2.43 2.21
C ASP A 111 -14.75 1.12 2.23
N SER A 112 -13.84 0.92 1.28
CA SER A 112 -13.11 -0.35 1.15
C SER A 112 -11.82 -0.39 1.96
N ILE A 113 -11.19 0.76 2.22
CA ILE A 113 -9.94 0.85 2.97
C ILE A 113 -10.19 1.34 4.40
N GLY A 114 -11.18 2.18 4.56
CA GLY A 114 -11.49 2.86 5.79
C GLY A 114 -10.99 4.30 5.82
N PRO A 115 -11.46 5.10 6.79
CA PRO A 115 -11.17 6.54 6.82
C PRO A 115 -9.74 6.89 7.21
N GLY A 116 -8.95 5.93 7.67
CA GLY A 116 -7.66 6.20 8.27
C GLY A 116 -7.83 6.74 9.71
N ARG A 117 -6.75 6.76 10.44
CA ARG A 117 -6.76 7.23 11.84
C ARG A 117 -6.18 8.62 11.97
#